data_509dae1d0a52f5e3dfc5d26909df1608
#
_entry.id   509dae1d0a52f5e3dfc5d26909df1608
#
_cell.length_a   1.000
_cell.length_b   1.000
_cell.length_c   1.000
_cell.angle_alpha   90.00
_cell.angle_beta   90.00
_cell.angle_gamma   90.00
#
_symmetry.space_group_name_H-M   'P 1'
#
loop_
_entity.id
_entity.type
_entity.pdbx_description
1 polymer ?
#
loop_
_entity_poly.entity_id
_entity_poly.type
_entity_poly.pdbx_seq_one_letter_code
_entity_poly.pdbx_strand_id
1 'polypeptide(L)'
;MPDAVTTTPRRRRRSRLVSVLAAILVLVLALLLSYALWTVYENTLTTAALDQGPLITATTSGASALSTTAARALKAYGGEAVWKDAVTVESTVTVGGLLFQLKGVNIPAHAKITVDVQRPHTVIDPVDEAGDTGVLDGFSVTILSRSGAILEQRADARDHLQNASVSTHWDRLNLVYFLGYAFWGYYSLPHQLLRTDIAWTELGDGLLQADFGPNLAVHSRIQRFWFDRKTGLLRRNDYTPVAASRDTKAAHVIFEHGISNGIPYPSKRRVKMSLGQYGWVLPFPDFITIDVERWQLH
;
A
#
# COMPACT_ATOMS: atom_id res chain seq x y z
N MET A 1 -25.65 -72.36 30.73
CA MET A 1 -24.86 -71.66 29.70
C MET A 1 -25.37 -70.20 29.65
N PRO A 2 -24.57 -69.21 30.04
CA PRO A 2 -25.01 -67.83 29.93
C PRO A 2 -24.56 -67.24 28.56
N ASP A 3 -25.50 -66.56 27.92
CA ASP A 3 -25.37 -65.88 26.61
C ASP A 3 -24.32 -64.78 26.65
N ALA A 4 -23.37 -64.87 25.73
CA ALA A 4 -22.38 -63.80 25.48
C ALA A 4 -23.05 -62.60 24.82
N VAL A 5 -23.16 -61.50 25.58
CA VAL A 5 -23.60 -60.18 25.05
C VAL A 5 -22.48 -59.61 24.18
N THR A 6 -22.63 -59.72 22.88
CA THR A 6 -21.79 -59.07 21.88
C THR A 6 -22.02 -57.57 21.90
N THR A 7 -21.12 -56.83 22.51
CA THR A 7 -21.12 -55.36 22.49
C THR A 7 -20.75 -54.85 21.11
N THR A 8 -21.68 -54.20 20.49
CA THR A 8 -21.69 -53.72 19.11
C THR A 8 -20.59 -52.70 18.77
N PRO A 9 -19.94 -52.81 17.59
CA PRO A 9 -18.86 -51.89 17.14
C PRO A 9 -19.29 -50.45 16.86
N ARG A 10 -20.59 -50.13 16.85
CA ARG A 10 -21.17 -48.80 16.60
C ARG A 10 -20.79 -47.75 17.66
N ARG A 11 -20.65 -48.12 18.94
CA ARG A 11 -20.33 -47.21 20.06
C ARG A 11 -18.88 -46.68 19.99
N ARG A 12 -17.92 -47.52 19.61
CA ARG A 12 -16.51 -47.14 19.43
C ARG A 12 -16.27 -46.23 18.24
N ARG A 13 -17.05 -46.35 17.16
CA ARG A 13 -16.96 -45.50 15.98
C ARG A 13 -17.48 -44.08 16.26
N ARG A 14 -18.59 -43.92 17.01
CA ARG A 14 -19.13 -42.64 17.45
C ARG A 14 -18.18 -41.91 18.39
N SER A 15 -17.54 -42.58 19.34
CA SER A 15 -16.60 -41.94 20.26
C SER A 15 -15.36 -41.43 19.54
N ARG A 16 -14.80 -42.17 18.57
CA ARG A 16 -13.69 -41.71 17.73
C ARG A 16 -14.06 -40.52 16.86
N LEU A 17 -15.25 -40.49 16.28
CA LEU A 17 -15.70 -39.37 15.48
C LEU A 17 -15.83 -38.11 16.36
N VAL A 18 -16.42 -38.23 17.53
CA VAL A 18 -16.56 -37.10 18.48
C VAL A 18 -15.17 -36.58 18.92
N SER A 19 -14.22 -37.49 19.19
CA SER A 19 -12.85 -37.08 19.55
C SER A 19 -12.12 -36.38 18.41
N VAL A 20 -12.30 -36.82 17.15
CA VAL A 20 -11.72 -36.17 15.99
C VAL A 20 -12.34 -34.77 15.75
N LEU A 21 -13.67 -34.66 15.86
CA LEU A 21 -14.34 -33.37 15.74
C LEU A 21 -13.94 -32.38 16.85
N ALA A 22 -13.80 -32.88 18.09
CA ALA A 22 -13.31 -32.10 19.21
C ALA A 22 -11.86 -31.61 18.96
N ALA A 23 -10.98 -32.48 18.46
CA ALA A 23 -9.60 -32.13 18.14
C ALA A 23 -9.54 -31.07 16.99
N ILE A 24 -10.37 -31.24 15.96
CA ILE A 24 -10.49 -30.23 14.87
C ILE A 24 -10.97 -28.88 15.43
N LEU A 25 -11.99 -28.89 16.28
CA LEU A 25 -12.51 -27.67 16.91
C LEU A 25 -11.43 -26.96 17.74
N VAL A 26 -10.69 -27.72 18.58
CA VAL A 26 -9.58 -27.15 19.35
C VAL A 26 -8.50 -26.56 18.46
N LEU A 27 -8.14 -27.25 17.37
CA LEU A 27 -7.16 -26.74 16.39
C LEU A 27 -7.66 -25.43 15.73
N VAL A 28 -8.93 -25.38 15.30
CA VAL A 28 -9.51 -24.17 14.71
C VAL A 28 -9.52 -23.02 15.71
N LEU A 29 -9.91 -23.27 16.97
CA LEU A 29 -9.89 -22.25 18.02
C LEU A 29 -8.46 -21.76 18.31
N ALA A 30 -7.48 -22.66 18.32
CA ALA A 30 -6.06 -22.28 18.50
C ALA A 30 -5.54 -21.43 17.34
N LEU A 31 -5.91 -21.75 16.09
CA LEU A 31 -5.57 -20.96 14.93
C LEU A 31 -6.22 -19.57 14.96
N LEU A 32 -7.50 -19.48 15.33
CA LEU A 32 -8.21 -18.22 15.47
C LEU A 32 -7.59 -17.35 16.57
N LEU A 33 -7.24 -17.94 17.71
CA LEU A 33 -6.55 -17.23 18.79
C LEU A 33 -5.17 -16.74 18.36
N SER A 34 -4.40 -17.60 17.69
CA SER A 34 -3.09 -17.21 17.14
C SER A 34 -3.19 -16.06 16.16
N TYR A 35 -4.20 -16.10 15.27
CA TYR A 35 -4.47 -15.01 14.34
C TYR A 35 -4.87 -13.71 15.06
N ALA A 36 -5.73 -13.80 16.08
CA ALA A 36 -6.12 -12.66 16.90
C ALA A 36 -4.92 -12.04 17.65
N LEU A 37 -4.07 -12.86 18.24
CA LEU A 37 -2.86 -12.42 18.92
C LEU A 37 -1.87 -11.77 17.94
N TRP A 38 -1.72 -12.34 16.76
CA TRP A 38 -0.90 -11.75 15.70
C TRP A 38 -1.48 -10.39 15.24
N THR A 39 -2.80 -10.29 15.09
CA THR A 39 -3.46 -9.02 14.77
C THR A 39 -3.17 -7.96 15.83
N VAL A 40 -3.29 -8.30 17.12
CA VAL A 40 -2.94 -7.39 18.22
C VAL A 40 -1.47 -6.99 18.16
N TYR A 41 -0.57 -7.95 17.99
CA TYR A 41 0.88 -7.69 17.89
C TYR A 41 1.23 -6.75 16.74
N GLU A 42 0.76 -7.00 15.52
CA GLU A 42 0.97 -6.14 14.35
C GLU A 42 0.43 -4.73 14.58
N ASN A 43 -0.77 -4.61 15.15
CA ASN A 43 -1.35 -3.31 15.45
C ASN A 43 -0.60 -2.59 16.56
N THR A 44 -0.07 -3.30 17.56
CA THR A 44 0.78 -2.69 18.58
C THR A 44 2.06 -2.13 17.96
N LEU A 45 2.71 -2.86 17.04
CA LEU A 45 3.90 -2.37 16.35
C LEU A 45 3.59 -1.15 15.46
N THR A 46 2.47 -1.18 14.75
CA THR A 46 2.05 -0.08 13.87
C THR A 46 1.50 1.11 14.64
N THR A 47 0.78 0.88 15.77
CA THR A 47 0.21 1.94 16.62
C THR A 47 1.19 2.45 17.68
N ALA A 48 2.19 1.69 18.12
CA ALA A 48 3.25 2.22 18.99
C ALA A 48 4.08 3.31 18.29
N ALA A 49 4.16 3.23 16.95
CA ALA A 49 4.63 4.36 16.13
C ALA A 49 3.58 5.49 16.02
N LEU A 50 2.33 5.22 16.39
CA LEU A 50 1.15 6.07 16.25
C LEU A 50 0.60 6.52 17.61
N ASP A 51 1.34 6.34 18.72
CA ASP A 51 0.88 6.82 20.03
C ASP A 51 0.49 8.30 19.91
N GLN A 52 -0.79 8.47 19.71
CA GLN A 52 -1.40 9.74 19.37
C GLN A 52 -1.60 10.47 20.70
N GLY A 53 -0.79 11.49 20.91
CA GLY A 53 -1.19 12.55 21.81
C GLY A 53 -2.60 13.06 21.46
N PRO A 54 -3.22 13.88 22.28
CA PRO A 54 -4.56 14.42 22.02
C PRO A 54 -4.62 14.98 20.59
N LEU A 55 -5.72 14.69 19.89
CA LEU A 55 -6.00 15.28 18.58
C LEU A 55 -5.89 16.80 18.71
N ILE A 56 -4.89 17.38 18.09
CA ILE A 56 -4.77 18.82 17.98
C ILE A 56 -5.86 19.28 17.06
N THR A 57 -6.60 20.31 17.44
CA THR A 57 -7.59 20.95 16.58
C THR A 57 -6.92 21.25 15.24
N ALA A 58 -7.53 20.75 14.14
CA ALA A 58 -6.96 20.82 12.81
C ALA A 58 -6.49 22.25 12.50
N THR A 59 -5.19 22.43 12.39
CA THR A 59 -4.63 23.69 11.90
C THR A 59 -4.53 23.55 10.38
N THR A 60 -5.46 24.17 9.67
CA THR A 60 -5.38 24.26 8.20
C THR A 60 -4.24 25.21 7.90
N SER A 61 -3.11 24.68 7.46
CA SER A 61 -2.01 25.49 6.94
C SER A 61 -2.48 26.10 5.62
N GLY A 62 -2.88 27.35 5.64
CA GLY A 62 -2.89 28.16 4.44
C GLY A 62 -1.45 28.22 3.89
N ALA A 63 -1.29 28.42 2.59
CA ALA A 63 -0.10 28.29 1.74
C ALA A 63 1.22 28.96 2.20
N SER A 64 1.44 29.22 3.48
CA SER A 64 2.59 30.02 3.98
C SER A 64 3.51 29.33 5.00
N ALA A 65 3.10 28.27 5.67
CA ALA A 65 3.98 27.58 6.64
C ALA A 65 3.66 26.08 6.69
N LEU A 66 4.71 25.26 6.58
CA LEU A 66 4.63 23.82 6.83
C LEU A 66 4.20 23.54 8.27
N SER A 67 3.32 22.56 8.45
CA SER A 67 3.01 22.05 9.79
C SER A 67 4.25 21.42 10.44
N THR A 68 4.24 21.31 11.78
CA THR A 68 5.36 20.73 12.53
C THR A 68 5.72 19.33 12.04
N THR A 69 4.73 18.48 11.77
CA THR A 69 4.93 17.13 11.24
C THR A 69 5.49 17.15 9.81
N ALA A 70 5.00 18.03 8.94
CA ALA A 70 5.50 18.15 7.56
C ALA A 70 6.96 18.62 7.53
N ALA A 71 7.30 19.64 8.35
CA ALA A 71 8.67 20.15 8.46
C ALA A 71 9.64 19.07 8.99
N ARG A 72 9.21 18.30 10.00
CA ARG A 72 9.99 17.18 10.55
C ARG A 72 10.18 16.06 9.51
N ALA A 73 9.13 15.71 8.77
CA ALA A 73 9.20 14.71 7.71
C ALA A 73 10.17 15.16 6.60
N LEU A 74 10.05 16.38 6.09
CA LEU A 74 10.97 16.91 5.07
C LEU A 74 12.43 16.88 5.56
N LYS A 75 12.68 17.29 6.80
CA LYS A 75 14.02 17.24 7.38
C LYS A 75 14.55 15.80 7.43
N ALA A 76 13.71 14.82 7.80
CA ALA A 76 14.09 13.41 7.86
C ALA A 76 14.48 12.84 6.49
N TYR A 77 13.84 13.32 5.44
CA TYR A 77 14.10 12.89 4.05
C TYR A 77 15.11 13.78 3.30
N GLY A 78 16.02 14.46 4.00
CA GLY A 78 17.11 15.22 3.38
C GLY A 78 16.88 16.73 3.31
N GLY A 79 15.70 17.21 3.69
CA GLY A 79 15.40 18.65 3.77
C GLY A 79 14.65 19.19 2.54
N GLU A 80 14.10 20.38 2.70
CA GLU A 80 13.24 21.02 1.71
C GLU A 80 13.95 21.32 0.39
N ALA A 81 15.20 21.79 0.44
CA ALA A 81 16.00 22.13 -0.74
C ALA A 81 16.17 20.90 -1.65
N VAL A 82 16.51 19.75 -1.08
CA VAL A 82 16.66 18.49 -1.84
C VAL A 82 15.42 18.17 -2.65
N TRP A 83 14.23 18.33 -2.06
CA TRP A 83 12.96 17.95 -2.70
C TRP A 83 12.39 19.04 -3.63
N LYS A 84 12.81 20.29 -3.48
CA LYS A 84 12.51 21.36 -4.46
C LYS A 84 13.29 21.17 -5.75
N ASP A 85 14.55 20.73 -5.65
CA ASP A 85 15.44 20.57 -6.80
C ASP A 85 15.32 19.16 -7.44
N ALA A 86 14.68 18.22 -6.75
CA ALA A 86 14.48 16.85 -7.22
C ALA A 86 13.68 16.80 -8.52
N VAL A 87 14.18 16.06 -9.49
CA VAL A 87 13.55 15.86 -10.81
C VAL A 87 12.95 14.49 -10.93
N THR A 88 13.75 13.44 -10.64
CA THR A 88 13.31 12.06 -10.81
C THR A 88 13.75 11.18 -9.65
N VAL A 89 12.95 10.12 -9.41
CA VAL A 89 13.35 8.96 -8.61
C VAL A 89 13.44 7.74 -9.52
N GLU A 90 14.56 7.06 -9.48
CA GLU A 90 14.73 5.75 -10.10
C GLU A 90 14.83 4.65 -9.05
N SER A 91 14.21 3.51 -9.31
CA SER A 91 14.30 2.34 -8.43
C SER A 91 14.23 1.04 -9.18
N THR A 92 14.75 -0.03 -8.56
CA THR A 92 14.48 -1.42 -8.95
C THR A 92 13.64 -2.04 -7.87
N VAL A 93 12.51 -2.65 -8.25
CA VAL A 93 11.53 -3.17 -7.30
C VAL A 93 11.04 -4.56 -7.68
N THR A 94 10.68 -5.34 -6.67
CA THR A 94 9.86 -6.53 -6.82
C THR A 94 8.48 -6.25 -6.20
N VAL A 95 7.44 -6.35 -7.03
CA VAL A 95 6.05 -6.10 -6.65
C VAL A 95 5.24 -7.38 -6.77
N GLY A 96 4.41 -7.67 -5.79
CA GLY A 96 3.55 -8.85 -5.78
C GLY A 96 2.39 -8.70 -4.80
N GLY A 97 1.77 -9.83 -4.46
CA GLY A 97 0.69 -9.90 -3.48
C GLY A 97 -0.65 -10.38 -4.05
N LEU A 98 -1.58 -10.64 -3.14
CA LEU A 98 -2.88 -11.23 -3.46
C LEU A 98 -3.71 -10.40 -4.45
N LEU A 99 -3.59 -9.06 -4.41
CA LEU A 99 -4.37 -8.19 -5.27
C LEU A 99 -4.14 -8.51 -6.76
N PHE A 100 -2.89 -8.67 -7.17
CA PHE A 100 -2.56 -8.90 -8.59
C PHE A 100 -3.07 -10.26 -9.08
N GLN A 101 -3.06 -11.28 -8.22
CA GLN A 101 -3.68 -12.58 -8.51
C GLN A 101 -5.19 -12.46 -8.70
N LEU A 102 -5.88 -11.71 -7.81
CA LEU A 102 -7.33 -11.46 -7.93
C LEU A 102 -7.68 -10.63 -9.18
N LYS A 103 -6.79 -9.75 -9.61
CA LYS A 103 -6.95 -8.94 -10.81
C LYS A 103 -6.55 -9.67 -12.10
N GLY A 104 -5.92 -10.84 -12.00
CA GLY A 104 -5.48 -11.65 -13.15
C GLY A 104 -4.29 -11.04 -13.88
N VAL A 105 -3.41 -10.31 -13.18
CA VAL A 105 -2.23 -9.66 -13.74
C VAL A 105 -0.96 -10.06 -12.99
N ASN A 106 0.17 -10.06 -13.69
CA ASN A 106 1.50 -10.29 -13.16
C ASN A 106 2.41 -9.11 -13.47
N ILE A 107 3.38 -8.90 -12.58
CA ILE A 107 4.44 -7.91 -12.74
C ILE A 107 5.77 -8.67 -12.69
N PRO A 108 6.66 -8.50 -13.67
CA PRO A 108 7.98 -9.09 -13.60
C PRO A 108 8.75 -8.65 -12.35
N ALA A 109 9.54 -9.53 -11.77
CA ALA A 109 10.46 -9.15 -10.70
C ALA A 109 11.53 -8.19 -11.22
N HIS A 110 12.11 -7.39 -10.31
CA HIS A 110 13.18 -6.44 -10.63
C HIS A 110 12.81 -5.39 -11.68
N ALA A 111 11.52 -4.99 -11.72
CA ALA A 111 11.08 -3.92 -12.62
C ALA A 111 11.76 -2.58 -12.24
N LYS A 112 12.23 -1.85 -13.24
CA LYS A 112 12.73 -0.49 -13.07
C LYS A 112 11.54 0.46 -13.07
N ILE A 113 11.47 1.29 -12.04
CA ILE A 113 10.46 2.34 -11.90
C ILE A 113 11.16 3.69 -11.96
N THR A 114 10.75 4.55 -12.86
CA THR A 114 11.20 5.95 -12.94
C THR A 114 9.99 6.87 -12.72
N VAL A 115 10.07 7.73 -11.72
CA VAL A 115 9.02 8.67 -11.34
C VAL A 115 9.52 10.09 -11.52
N ASP A 116 8.75 10.93 -12.21
CA ASP A 116 8.92 12.37 -12.17
C ASP A 116 8.38 12.90 -10.82
N VAL A 117 9.22 13.59 -10.07
CA VAL A 117 8.87 14.09 -8.73
C VAL A 117 7.84 15.23 -8.79
N GLN A 118 7.91 16.03 -9.86
CA GLN A 118 7.14 17.26 -9.99
C GLN A 118 5.70 17.03 -10.49
N ARG A 119 5.47 15.98 -11.26
CA ARG A 119 4.17 15.69 -11.88
C ARG A 119 3.85 14.18 -11.89
N PRO A 120 2.56 13.78 -11.92
CA PRO A 120 2.19 12.39 -12.04
C PRO A 120 2.64 11.79 -13.38
N HIS A 121 3.91 11.38 -13.45
CA HIS A 121 4.50 10.67 -14.58
C HIS A 121 5.36 9.54 -14.05
N THR A 122 5.11 8.33 -14.54
CA THR A 122 5.81 7.12 -14.09
C THR A 122 6.06 6.20 -15.28
N VAL A 123 7.29 5.71 -15.37
CA VAL A 123 7.70 4.67 -16.33
C VAL A 123 7.97 3.38 -15.57
N ILE A 124 7.44 2.27 -16.07
CA ILE A 124 7.56 0.91 -15.50
C ILE A 124 8.17 0.02 -16.56
N ASP A 125 9.37 -0.51 -16.33
CA ASP A 125 10.13 -1.27 -17.31
C ASP A 125 10.85 -2.48 -16.67
N PRO A 126 10.50 -3.72 -17.05
CA PRO A 126 9.35 -4.10 -17.86
C PRO A 126 8.03 -4.07 -17.06
N VAL A 127 6.88 -3.90 -17.74
CA VAL A 127 5.55 -3.99 -17.15
C VAL A 127 4.96 -5.39 -17.26
N ASP A 128 5.48 -6.22 -18.17
CA ASP A 128 5.03 -7.59 -18.41
C ASP A 128 6.17 -8.52 -18.87
N GLU A 129 5.86 -9.80 -19.01
CA GLU A 129 6.83 -10.83 -19.45
C GLU A 129 7.31 -10.65 -20.90
N ALA A 130 6.59 -9.88 -21.73
CA ALA A 130 7.05 -9.54 -23.08
C ALA A 130 8.20 -8.52 -23.06
N GLY A 131 8.41 -7.87 -21.92
CA GLY A 131 9.41 -6.83 -21.74
C GLY A 131 8.98 -5.48 -22.31
N ASP A 132 7.66 -5.25 -22.36
CA ASP A 132 7.10 -3.97 -22.76
C ASP A 132 7.19 -2.95 -21.64
N THR A 133 7.15 -1.66 -21.99
CA THR A 133 7.23 -0.56 -21.04
C THR A 133 5.87 0.07 -20.85
N GLY A 134 5.46 0.24 -19.58
CA GLY A 134 4.25 0.97 -19.20
C GLY A 134 4.55 2.41 -18.83
N VAL A 135 3.77 3.36 -19.33
CA VAL A 135 3.91 4.80 -19.03
C VAL A 135 2.59 5.35 -18.53
N LEU A 136 2.63 5.98 -17.36
CA LEU A 136 1.57 6.87 -16.87
C LEU A 136 1.98 8.32 -17.13
N ASP A 137 1.06 9.14 -17.67
CA ASP A 137 1.20 10.60 -17.74
C ASP A 137 -0.15 11.25 -17.38
N GLY A 138 -0.24 11.78 -16.16
CA GLY A 138 -1.50 12.24 -15.57
C GLY A 138 -2.52 11.10 -15.44
N PHE A 139 -3.55 11.11 -16.26
CA PHE A 139 -4.56 10.04 -16.33
C PHE A 139 -4.40 9.15 -17.58
N SER A 140 -3.51 9.54 -18.49
CA SER A 140 -3.23 8.78 -19.71
C SER A 140 -2.25 7.66 -19.41
N VAL A 141 -2.45 6.50 -20.02
CA VAL A 141 -1.55 5.35 -19.95
C VAL A 141 -1.23 4.83 -21.33
N THR A 142 0.03 4.39 -21.50
CA THR A 142 0.53 3.87 -22.76
C THR A 142 1.38 2.63 -22.50
N ILE A 143 1.27 1.60 -23.35
CA ILE A 143 2.19 0.47 -23.43
C ILE A 143 3.06 0.67 -24.66
N LEU A 144 4.37 0.63 -24.46
CA LEU A 144 5.38 0.71 -25.50
C LEU A 144 6.06 -0.65 -25.66
N SER A 145 6.31 -1.06 -26.91
CA SER A 145 7.17 -2.19 -27.18
C SER A 145 8.63 -1.89 -26.78
N ARG A 146 9.47 -2.90 -26.75
CA ARG A 146 10.94 -2.74 -26.56
C ARG A 146 11.61 -1.82 -27.58
N SER A 147 11.00 -1.65 -28.76
CA SER A 147 11.47 -0.72 -29.80
C SER A 147 10.92 0.71 -29.64
N GLY A 148 10.08 0.95 -28.64
CA GLY A 148 9.44 2.25 -28.39
C GLY A 148 8.17 2.50 -29.19
N ALA A 149 7.66 1.51 -29.95
CA ALA A 149 6.40 1.65 -30.67
C ALA A 149 5.21 1.55 -29.71
N ILE A 150 4.20 2.39 -29.89
CA ILE A 150 2.96 2.33 -29.11
C ILE A 150 2.19 1.06 -29.48
N LEU A 151 1.95 0.21 -28.50
CA LEU A 151 1.12 -0.99 -28.62
C LEU A 151 -0.31 -0.75 -28.20
N GLU A 152 -0.51 -0.09 -27.07
CA GLU A 152 -1.81 0.21 -26.48
C GLU A 152 -1.79 1.60 -25.84
N GLN A 153 -2.94 2.28 -25.83
CA GLN A 153 -3.07 3.58 -25.18
C GLN A 153 -4.50 3.80 -24.68
N ARG A 154 -4.63 4.51 -23.54
CA ARG A 154 -5.91 4.96 -22.98
C ARG A 154 -5.75 6.36 -22.41
N ALA A 155 -6.53 7.32 -22.94
CA ALA A 155 -6.42 8.74 -22.58
C ALA A 155 -6.87 9.05 -21.15
N ASP A 156 -7.92 8.39 -20.66
CA ASP A 156 -8.37 8.49 -19.26
C ASP A 156 -8.59 7.10 -18.66
N ALA A 157 -7.55 6.58 -18.01
CA ALA A 157 -7.61 5.28 -17.37
C ALA A 157 -8.37 5.31 -16.02
N ARG A 158 -8.51 6.48 -15.40
CA ARG A 158 -9.30 6.64 -14.17
C ARG A 158 -10.77 6.33 -14.41
N ASP A 159 -11.34 6.86 -15.50
CA ASP A 159 -12.75 6.67 -15.84
C ASP A 159 -13.08 5.21 -16.09
N HIS A 160 -12.16 4.46 -16.68
CA HIS A 160 -12.32 3.02 -16.91
C HIS A 160 -12.41 2.20 -15.61
N LEU A 161 -11.85 2.69 -14.50
CA LEU A 161 -11.81 2.03 -13.20
C LEU A 161 -12.80 2.60 -12.17
N GLN A 162 -13.70 3.52 -12.56
CA GLN A 162 -14.65 4.16 -11.63
C GLN A 162 -15.56 3.19 -10.88
N ASN A 163 -15.91 2.07 -11.50
CA ASN A 163 -16.78 1.04 -10.93
C ASN A 163 -16.03 -0.26 -10.61
N ALA A 164 -14.71 -0.19 -10.43
CA ALA A 164 -13.91 -1.35 -10.11
C ALA A 164 -14.30 -1.96 -8.75
N SER A 165 -14.43 -3.28 -8.72
CA SER A 165 -14.59 -4.10 -7.53
C SER A 165 -13.37 -5.01 -7.34
N VAL A 166 -13.27 -5.71 -6.22
CA VAL A 166 -12.17 -6.65 -5.98
C VAL A 166 -12.08 -7.71 -7.07
N SER A 167 -13.22 -8.18 -7.61
CA SER A 167 -13.30 -9.21 -8.66
C SER A 167 -13.14 -8.67 -10.09
N THR A 168 -13.06 -7.36 -10.30
CA THR A 168 -12.84 -6.79 -11.63
C THR A 168 -11.44 -7.14 -12.12
N HIS A 169 -11.32 -7.92 -13.20
CA HIS A 169 -10.04 -8.21 -13.82
C HIS A 169 -9.45 -6.97 -14.48
N TRP A 170 -8.13 -6.88 -14.47
CA TRP A 170 -7.40 -5.78 -15.10
C TRP A 170 -6.78 -6.22 -16.43
N ASP A 171 -6.78 -5.31 -17.39
CA ASP A 171 -5.88 -5.35 -18.53
C ASP A 171 -4.52 -4.68 -18.18
N ARG A 172 -3.59 -4.69 -19.12
CA ARG A 172 -2.25 -4.10 -18.94
C ARG A 172 -2.31 -2.59 -18.67
N LEU A 173 -3.23 -1.88 -19.32
CA LEU A 173 -3.41 -0.43 -19.13
C LEU A 173 -3.94 -0.10 -17.73
N ASN A 174 -4.84 -0.93 -17.17
CA ASN A 174 -5.31 -0.80 -15.81
C ASN A 174 -4.17 -1.02 -14.80
N LEU A 175 -3.30 -2.00 -15.06
CA LEU A 175 -2.12 -2.28 -14.25
C LEU A 175 -1.16 -1.07 -14.25
N VAL A 176 -0.84 -0.53 -15.44
CA VAL A 176 0.03 0.65 -15.58
C VAL A 176 -0.55 1.85 -14.85
N TYR A 177 -1.87 2.09 -14.99
CA TYR A 177 -2.51 3.18 -14.28
C TYR A 177 -2.36 3.04 -12.77
N PHE A 178 -2.70 1.86 -12.23
CA PHE A 178 -2.64 1.60 -10.79
C PHE A 178 -1.22 1.74 -10.23
N LEU A 179 -0.24 1.06 -10.85
CA LEU A 179 1.15 1.12 -10.41
C LEU A 179 1.74 2.51 -10.60
N GLY A 180 1.42 3.15 -11.72
CA GLY A 180 1.96 4.46 -12.09
C GLY A 180 1.63 5.52 -11.03
N TYR A 181 0.34 5.70 -10.70
CA TYR A 181 -0.02 6.68 -9.68
C TYR A 181 0.40 6.27 -8.27
N ALA A 182 0.46 4.95 -7.99
CA ALA A 182 0.89 4.46 -6.70
C ALA A 182 2.37 4.79 -6.45
N PHE A 183 3.25 4.46 -7.40
CA PHE A 183 4.67 4.77 -7.30
C PHE A 183 4.94 6.27 -7.31
N TRP A 184 4.21 7.04 -8.14
CA TRP A 184 4.31 8.50 -8.04
C TRP A 184 3.99 8.99 -6.62
N GLY A 185 2.87 8.56 -6.05
CA GLY A 185 2.47 8.91 -4.69
C GLY A 185 3.49 8.50 -3.64
N TYR A 186 4.14 7.34 -3.82
CA TYR A 186 5.09 6.81 -2.84
C TYR A 186 6.46 7.49 -2.89
N TYR A 187 6.94 7.84 -4.07
CA TYR A 187 8.30 8.35 -4.26
C TYR A 187 8.38 9.87 -4.23
N SER A 188 7.32 10.55 -4.61
CA SER A 188 7.26 12.01 -4.54
C SER A 188 6.69 12.55 -3.21
N LEU A 189 6.35 11.68 -2.23
CA LEU A 189 5.72 12.11 -0.98
C LEU A 189 6.42 13.29 -0.29
N PRO A 190 7.76 13.34 -0.09
CA PRO A 190 8.37 14.49 0.55
C PRO A 190 8.19 15.79 -0.27
N HIS A 191 8.26 15.72 -1.61
CA HIS A 191 7.93 16.85 -2.48
C HIS A 191 6.46 17.25 -2.40
N GLN A 192 5.55 16.28 -2.27
CA GLN A 192 4.11 16.56 -2.14
C GLN A 192 3.77 17.43 -0.94
N LEU A 193 4.57 17.39 0.14
CA LEU A 193 4.41 18.27 1.30
C LEU A 193 4.66 19.76 0.96
N LEU A 194 5.32 20.03 -0.16
CA LEU A 194 5.62 21.39 -0.65
C LEU A 194 4.63 21.91 -1.70
N ARG A 195 3.74 21.03 -2.21
CA ARG A 195 2.81 21.37 -3.27
C ARG A 195 1.64 22.20 -2.75
N THR A 196 1.20 23.17 -3.54
CA THR A 196 0.07 24.05 -3.22
C THR A 196 -1.28 23.50 -3.69
N ASP A 197 -1.27 22.50 -4.59
CA ASP A 197 -2.48 21.83 -5.10
C ASP A 197 -2.89 20.59 -4.26
N ILE A 198 -2.21 20.35 -3.14
CA ILE A 198 -2.57 19.35 -2.11
C ILE A 198 -2.81 20.10 -0.81
N ALA A 199 -4.03 19.99 -0.27
CA ALA A 199 -4.33 20.57 1.03
C ALA A 199 -3.94 19.62 2.16
N TRP A 200 -2.96 20.04 2.97
CA TRP A 200 -2.48 19.26 4.11
C TRP A 200 -3.10 19.78 5.41
N THR A 201 -3.58 18.86 6.24
CA THR A 201 -4.13 19.16 7.58
C THR A 201 -3.40 18.29 8.60
N GLU A 202 -2.81 18.91 9.62
CA GLU A 202 -2.25 18.18 10.77
C GLU A 202 -3.38 17.80 11.72
N LEU A 203 -3.62 16.48 11.87
CA LEU A 203 -4.69 15.93 12.75
C LEU A 203 -4.16 15.58 14.13
N GLY A 204 -2.85 15.51 14.30
CA GLY A 204 -2.16 15.17 15.52
C GLY A 204 -0.65 15.13 15.29
N ASP A 205 0.15 15.07 16.35
CA ASP A 205 1.60 14.98 16.22
C ASP A 205 1.99 13.69 15.49
N GLY A 206 2.58 13.83 14.32
CA GLY A 206 2.93 12.73 13.42
C GLY A 206 1.81 12.29 12.47
N LEU A 207 0.63 12.91 12.50
CA LEU A 207 -0.49 12.53 11.64
C LEU A 207 -0.90 13.68 10.71
N LEU A 208 -0.71 13.47 9.41
CA LEU A 208 -1.17 14.37 8.35
C LEU A 208 -2.32 13.75 7.56
N GLN A 209 -3.29 14.56 7.18
CA GLN A 209 -4.28 14.23 6.18
C GLN A 209 -4.04 15.08 4.94
N ALA A 210 -3.98 14.41 3.78
CA ALA A 210 -3.95 15.07 2.47
C ALA A 210 -5.35 15.07 1.87
N ASP A 211 -5.73 16.19 1.27
CA ASP A 211 -6.84 16.30 0.32
C ASP A 211 -6.23 16.62 -1.05
N PHE A 212 -6.16 15.58 -1.89
CA PHE A 212 -5.62 15.69 -3.23
C PHE A 212 -6.64 16.34 -4.17
N GLY A 213 -6.19 17.30 -4.93
CA GLY A 213 -7.04 17.92 -5.96
C GLY A 213 -7.53 16.90 -7.00
N PRO A 214 -8.63 17.21 -7.70
CA PRO A 214 -9.26 16.29 -8.66
C PRO A 214 -8.37 15.96 -9.88
N ASN A 215 -7.35 16.77 -10.13
CA ASN A 215 -6.44 16.63 -11.27
C ASN A 215 -5.22 15.77 -10.96
N LEU A 216 -5.13 15.18 -9.78
CA LEU A 216 -4.04 14.29 -9.39
C LEU A 216 -4.49 12.83 -9.45
N ALA A 217 -3.71 11.99 -10.13
CA ALA A 217 -3.91 10.55 -10.14
C ALA A 217 -3.36 9.97 -8.82
N VAL A 218 -4.25 9.47 -7.96
CA VAL A 218 -3.93 8.95 -6.62
C VAL A 218 -4.90 7.84 -6.21
N HIS A 219 -4.59 7.12 -5.14
CA HIS A 219 -5.45 6.04 -4.61
C HIS A 219 -6.87 6.51 -4.26
N SER A 220 -6.96 7.61 -3.52
CA SER A 220 -8.20 8.30 -3.17
C SER A 220 -7.89 9.76 -2.86
N ARG A 221 -8.91 10.62 -2.99
CA ARG A 221 -8.78 12.04 -2.72
C ARG A 221 -8.29 12.32 -1.30
N ILE A 222 -8.87 11.65 -0.31
CA ILE A 222 -8.46 11.79 1.10
C ILE A 222 -7.59 10.61 1.48
N GLN A 223 -6.38 10.92 1.99
CA GLN A 223 -5.44 9.94 2.50
C GLN A 223 -4.85 10.43 3.83
N ARG A 224 -4.46 9.50 4.71
CA ARG A 224 -3.80 9.81 5.98
C ARG A 224 -2.41 9.20 6.01
N PHE A 225 -1.46 10.00 6.50
CA PHE A 225 -0.04 9.67 6.58
C PHE A 225 0.42 9.75 8.02
N TRP A 226 0.93 8.64 8.56
CA TRP A 226 1.51 8.58 9.89
C TRP A 226 3.03 8.58 9.80
N PHE A 227 3.62 9.58 10.41
CA PHE A 227 5.06 9.74 10.54
C PHE A 227 5.50 9.44 11.97
N ASP A 228 6.62 8.77 12.10
CA ASP A 228 7.26 8.55 13.40
C ASP A 228 7.67 9.89 14.02
N ARG A 229 7.23 10.14 15.24
CA ARG A 229 7.44 11.43 15.92
C ARG A 229 8.90 11.73 16.22
N LYS A 230 9.72 10.70 16.43
CA LYS A 230 11.14 10.85 16.76
C LYS A 230 11.99 11.00 15.51
N THR A 231 11.74 10.15 14.50
CA THR A 231 12.56 10.09 13.29
C THR A 231 12.02 10.95 12.16
N GLY A 232 10.72 11.25 12.13
CA GLY A 232 10.06 11.92 11.00
C GLY A 232 9.79 11.02 9.80
N LEU A 233 10.12 9.73 9.87
CA LEU A 233 9.95 8.80 8.76
C LEU A 233 8.50 8.30 8.66
N LEU A 234 8.02 8.11 7.44
CA LEU A 234 6.69 7.54 7.18
C LEU A 234 6.61 6.11 7.74
N ARG A 235 5.53 5.81 8.45
CA ARG A 235 5.24 4.48 8.98
C ARG A 235 4.04 3.83 8.33
N ARG A 236 3.04 4.62 7.96
CA ARG A 236 1.80 4.11 7.40
C ARG A 236 1.13 5.18 6.54
N ASN A 237 0.48 4.74 5.47
CA ASN A 237 -0.42 5.56 4.66
C ASN A 237 -1.74 4.83 4.46
N ASP A 238 -2.86 5.45 4.83
CA ASP A 238 -4.19 4.87 4.73
C ASP A 238 -5.01 5.57 3.65
N TYR A 239 -5.69 4.75 2.85
CA TYR A 239 -6.49 5.22 1.73
C TYR A 239 -7.57 4.22 1.32
N THR A 240 -8.47 4.66 0.44
CA THR A 240 -9.37 3.79 -0.30
C THR A 240 -8.74 3.56 -1.68
N PRO A 241 -8.36 2.33 -2.07
CA PRO A 241 -7.76 2.07 -3.38
C PRO A 241 -8.84 2.03 -4.47
N VAL A 242 -9.40 3.19 -4.83
CA VAL A 242 -10.61 3.31 -5.68
C VAL A 242 -10.49 2.60 -7.03
N ALA A 243 -9.29 2.55 -7.61
CA ALA A 243 -9.04 1.82 -8.85
C ALA A 243 -9.07 0.28 -8.67
N ALA A 244 -8.89 -0.22 -7.46
CA ALA A 244 -8.95 -1.65 -7.14
C ALA A 244 -10.31 -2.04 -6.55
N SER A 245 -10.83 -1.24 -5.63
CA SER A 245 -12.15 -1.39 -5.00
C SER A 245 -12.50 -0.15 -4.19
N ARG A 246 -13.73 0.34 -4.33
CA ARG A 246 -14.23 1.48 -3.54
C ARG A 246 -14.59 1.12 -2.10
N ASP A 247 -14.91 -0.14 -1.86
CA ASP A 247 -15.38 -0.63 -0.56
C ASP A 247 -14.22 -1.07 0.34
N THR A 248 -13.06 -1.31 -0.22
CA THR A 248 -11.88 -1.75 0.50
C THR A 248 -11.18 -0.56 1.16
N LYS A 249 -10.72 -0.76 2.40
CA LYS A 249 -9.84 0.19 3.10
C LYS A 249 -8.45 -0.43 3.20
N ALA A 250 -7.46 0.31 2.78
CA ALA A 250 -6.07 -0.13 2.75
C ALA A 250 -5.24 0.62 3.78
N ALA A 251 -4.37 -0.12 4.46
CA ALA A 251 -3.29 0.40 5.26
C ALA A 251 -1.96 -0.02 4.61
N HIS A 252 -1.22 0.94 4.10
CA HIS A 252 0.08 0.75 3.50
C HIS A 252 1.15 0.95 4.56
N VAL A 253 1.66 -0.14 5.12
CA VAL A 253 2.61 -0.16 6.23
C VAL A 253 4.04 -0.20 5.71
N ILE A 254 4.90 0.62 6.30
CA ILE A 254 6.34 0.67 6.01
C ILE A 254 7.07 -0.13 7.09
N PHE A 255 7.68 -1.25 6.71
CA PHE A 255 8.41 -2.13 7.62
C PHE A 255 9.88 -1.73 7.74
N GLU A 256 10.50 -1.33 6.64
CA GLU A 256 11.92 -1.02 6.60
C GLU A 256 12.19 0.23 5.76
N HIS A 257 13.26 0.93 6.11
CA HIS A 257 13.83 2.03 5.33
C HIS A 257 15.25 1.69 4.94
N GLY A 258 15.57 1.90 3.66
CA GLY A 258 16.94 1.96 3.16
C GLY A 258 17.47 3.39 3.19
N ILE A 259 18.75 3.55 2.87
CA ILE A 259 19.40 4.86 2.72
C ILE A 259 20.14 4.88 1.38
N SER A 260 19.92 5.92 0.59
CA SER A 260 20.63 6.18 -0.66
C SER A 260 21.16 7.62 -0.65
N ASN A 261 22.47 7.78 -0.78
CA ASN A 261 23.13 9.11 -0.71
C ASN A 261 22.72 9.95 0.50
N GLY A 262 22.55 9.28 1.67
CA GLY A 262 22.13 9.94 2.91
C GLY A 262 20.61 10.21 3.02
N ILE A 263 19.82 9.90 2.00
CA ILE A 263 18.38 10.10 1.98
C ILE A 263 17.69 8.77 2.32
N PRO A 264 16.90 8.70 3.40
CA PRO A 264 16.09 7.54 3.70
C PRO A 264 14.99 7.33 2.64
N TYR A 265 14.67 6.08 2.35
CA TYR A 265 13.52 5.71 1.52
C TYR A 265 12.85 4.46 2.06
N PRO A 266 11.53 4.32 1.97
CA PRO A 266 10.84 3.09 2.36
C PRO A 266 11.25 1.93 1.44
N SER A 267 11.99 0.95 1.99
CA SER A 267 12.54 -0.19 1.23
C SER A 267 11.64 -1.42 1.26
N LYS A 268 10.87 -1.60 2.35
CA LYS A 268 9.95 -2.73 2.48
C LYS A 268 8.56 -2.25 2.86
N ARG A 269 7.61 -2.48 1.96
CA ARG A 269 6.24 -1.99 2.06
C ARG A 269 5.24 -3.13 1.92
N ARG A 270 4.16 -3.09 2.70
CA ARG A 270 3.05 -4.06 2.63
C ARG A 270 1.73 -3.32 2.69
N VAL A 271 0.86 -3.58 1.72
CA VAL A 271 -0.50 -3.07 1.76
C VAL A 271 -1.39 -4.16 2.34
N LYS A 272 -2.04 -3.84 3.41
CA LYS A 272 -2.92 -4.71 4.18
C LYS A 272 -4.34 -4.17 4.18
N MET A 273 -5.32 -5.04 4.46
CA MET A 273 -6.70 -4.61 4.68
C MET A 273 -6.82 -3.93 6.05
N SER A 274 -7.51 -2.80 6.09
CA SER A 274 -7.91 -2.14 7.32
C SER A 274 -9.36 -2.44 7.66
N LEU A 275 -9.62 -2.76 8.93
CA LEU A 275 -10.98 -2.91 9.47
C LEU A 275 -11.56 -1.51 9.76
N GLY A 276 -12.42 -1.05 8.86
CA GLY A 276 -12.90 0.32 8.88
C GLY A 276 -11.89 1.34 8.34
N GLN A 277 -12.32 2.58 8.25
CA GLN A 277 -11.48 3.67 7.78
C GLN A 277 -10.51 4.06 8.91
N TYR A 278 -9.20 3.95 8.63
CA TYR A 278 -8.13 4.25 9.60
C TYR A 278 -8.12 3.34 10.83
N GLY A 279 -8.69 2.15 10.70
CA GLY A 279 -8.85 1.18 11.78
C GLY A 279 -7.70 0.19 11.92
N TRP A 280 -8.01 -0.92 12.55
CA TRP A 280 -7.07 -2.02 12.77
C TRP A 280 -6.65 -2.67 11.46
N VAL A 281 -5.38 -2.97 11.37
CA VAL A 281 -4.77 -3.63 10.22
C VAL A 281 -4.86 -5.14 10.41
N LEU A 282 -5.37 -5.85 9.40
CA LEU A 282 -5.32 -7.31 9.40
C LEU A 282 -3.89 -7.77 9.05
N PRO A 283 -3.30 -8.71 9.84
CA PRO A 283 -1.91 -9.10 9.63
C PRO A 283 -1.69 -9.89 8.33
N PHE A 284 -2.71 -10.57 7.85
CA PHE A 284 -2.69 -11.42 6.65
C PHE A 284 -4.06 -11.39 5.94
N PRO A 285 -4.10 -11.54 4.60
CA PRO A 285 -2.96 -11.58 3.68
C PRO A 285 -2.36 -10.20 3.38
N ASP A 286 -1.12 -10.19 2.87
CA ASP A 286 -0.58 -9.00 2.21
C ASP A 286 -1.23 -8.86 0.82
N PHE A 287 -2.03 -7.81 0.64
CA PHE A 287 -2.66 -7.54 -0.64
C PHE A 287 -1.66 -7.06 -1.68
N ILE A 288 -0.68 -6.26 -1.26
CA ILE A 288 0.44 -5.84 -2.10
C ILE A 288 1.72 -5.93 -1.27
N THR A 289 2.75 -6.48 -1.89
CA THR A 289 4.12 -6.48 -1.39
C THR A 289 4.99 -5.64 -2.31
N ILE A 290 5.83 -4.78 -1.76
CA ILE A 290 6.81 -3.99 -2.52
C ILE A 290 8.13 -4.08 -1.77
N ASP A 291 9.13 -4.64 -2.41
CA ASP A 291 10.50 -4.69 -1.93
C ASP A 291 11.37 -3.87 -2.91
N VAL A 292 11.99 -2.81 -2.39
CA VAL A 292 12.82 -1.88 -3.17
C VAL A 292 14.27 -2.26 -3.00
N GLU A 293 14.91 -2.70 -4.08
CA GLU A 293 16.28 -3.21 -4.09
C GLU A 293 17.31 -2.10 -4.30
N ARG A 294 16.94 -1.11 -5.12
CA ARG A 294 17.72 0.10 -5.40
C ARG A 294 16.80 1.28 -5.46
N TRP A 295 17.30 2.42 -5.00
CA TRP A 295 16.56 3.68 -5.05
C TRP A 295 17.55 4.85 -5.17
N GLN A 296 17.24 5.79 -6.04
CA GLN A 296 18.12 6.93 -6.31
C GLN A 296 17.28 8.17 -6.66
N LEU A 297 17.60 9.28 -6.05
CA LEU A 297 17.04 10.60 -6.33
C LEU A 297 18.00 11.38 -7.23
N HIS A 298 17.44 12.05 -8.24
CA HIS A 298 18.17 12.89 -9.19
C HIS A 298 17.57 14.30 -9.26
#